data_210724cf0d1f855356b631b43ada4d79
#
_entry.id   210724cf0d1f855356b631b43ada4d79
#
_cell.length_a   1.000
_cell.length_b   1.000
_cell.length_c   1.000
_cell.angle_alpha   90.00
_cell.angle_beta   90.00
_cell.angle_gamma   90.00
#
_symmetry.space_group_name_H-M   'P 1'
#
loop_
_entity.id
_entity.type
_entity.pdbx_description
1 polymer ?
#
loop_
_entity_poly.entity_id
_entity_poly.type
_entity_poly.pdbx_seq_one_letter_code
_entity_poly.pdbx_strand_id
1 'polypeptide(L)'
;MFSMNMIRPAPLRPELEPSPLPSVVGGFSTILADPPWRFANRTGKVAPEHRRLDRYSTMTLEGIKALPVKNITAKNAHLYLWVPNALLPDGMDVLAAWGFRYVSNIVWAKRRIDGGPDGRGVGFYFRNVTELILFGVKGSMRTLAPGRSQVNMIETRKREHSRKPDEQYELIEACSPGPYLEMFARHPRPNWTVWGDESHEDITPRGKTHKGYAGGAMLPTLPPNEHIAAPIADALSKELKARYESGSSVRELVDATGYSIQRIRSLLEMANTSMRPRGRKSR
;
A
#
# COMPACT_ATOMS: atom_id res chain seq x y z
N MET A 1 21.51 29.95 -42.18
CA MET A 1 22.04 28.59 -41.91
C MET A 1 21.88 28.35 -40.42
N PHE A 2 20.75 27.74 -39.99
CA PHE A 2 20.52 27.43 -38.56
C PHE A 2 20.94 25.97 -38.35
N SER A 3 21.96 25.81 -37.49
CA SER A 3 22.48 24.52 -37.07
C SER A 3 21.45 23.84 -36.17
N MET A 4 20.82 22.77 -36.62
CA MET A 4 20.00 21.88 -35.80
C MET A 4 20.93 21.09 -34.88
N ASN A 5 21.01 21.52 -33.61
CA ASN A 5 21.60 20.70 -32.55
C ASN A 5 20.72 19.47 -32.34
N MET A 6 21.12 18.35 -32.94
CA MET A 6 20.55 17.03 -32.61
C MET A 6 20.91 16.66 -31.19
N ILE A 7 19.95 16.74 -30.28
CA ILE A 7 20.07 16.19 -28.95
C ILE A 7 20.22 14.67 -29.09
N ARG A 8 21.42 14.17 -28.87
CA ARG A 8 21.66 12.72 -28.76
C ARG A 8 20.82 12.18 -27.60
N PRO A 9 20.00 11.12 -27.80
CA PRO A 9 19.38 10.44 -26.69
C PRO A 9 20.47 9.91 -25.75
N ALA A 10 20.27 10.07 -24.44
CA ALA A 10 21.15 9.51 -23.44
C ALA A 10 21.26 7.99 -23.67
N PRO A 11 22.48 7.39 -23.49
CA PRO A 11 22.64 5.97 -23.64
C PRO A 11 21.69 5.25 -22.67
N LEU A 12 20.93 4.30 -23.22
CA LEU A 12 20.13 3.38 -22.41
C LEU A 12 21.08 2.69 -21.42
N ARG A 13 20.82 2.84 -20.13
CA ARG A 13 21.52 2.03 -19.12
C ARG A 13 21.25 0.56 -19.47
N PRO A 14 22.26 -0.34 -19.39
CA PRO A 14 22.01 -1.74 -19.59
C PRO A 14 20.88 -2.17 -18.65
N GLU A 15 19.85 -2.82 -19.19
CA GLU A 15 18.79 -3.44 -18.41
C GLU A 15 19.51 -4.44 -17.48
N LEU A 16 19.55 -4.13 -16.19
CA LEU A 16 20.02 -5.07 -15.19
C LEU A 16 19.04 -6.24 -15.24
N GLU A 17 19.57 -7.44 -15.50
CA GLU A 17 18.75 -8.64 -15.42
C GLU A 17 18.18 -8.71 -14.00
N PRO A 18 16.86 -8.82 -13.86
CA PRO A 18 16.24 -8.85 -12.55
C PRO A 18 16.76 -10.06 -11.77
N SER A 19 17.08 -9.88 -10.50
CA SER A 19 17.48 -10.97 -9.62
C SER A 19 16.42 -12.10 -9.68
N PRO A 20 16.82 -13.38 -9.55
CA PRO A 20 15.86 -14.48 -9.60
C PRO A 20 14.77 -14.31 -8.55
N LEU A 21 13.53 -14.65 -8.93
CA LEU A 21 12.41 -14.59 -8.01
C LEU A 21 12.61 -15.56 -6.84
N PRO A 22 12.30 -15.17 -5.60
CA PRO A 22 12.37 -16.04 -4.44
C PRO A 22 11.38 -17.20 -4.58
N SER A 23 11.66 -18.31 -3.92
CA SER A 23 10.79 -19.48 -3.90
C SER A 23 10.59 -19.99 -2.47
N VAL A 24 9.42 -20.57 -2.22
CA VAL A 24 9.10 -21.27 -0.97
C VAL A 24 8.47 -22.61 -1.29
N VAL A 25 8.58 -23.55 -0.38
CA VAL A 25 7.96 -24.87 -0.55
C VAL A 25 6.44 -24.70 -0.70
N GLY A 26 5.88 -25.27 -1.76
CA GLY A 26 4.45 -25.15 -2.08
C GLY A 26 4.05 -23.86 -2.81
N GLY A 27 4.96 -22.90 -2.96
CA GLY A 27 4.73 -21.63 -3.64
C GLY A 27 4.04 -20.58 -2.76
N PHE A 28 4.07 -19.33 -3.19
CA PHE A 28 3.39 -18.22 -2.49
C PHE A 28 1.89 -18.28 -2.71
N SER A 29 1.13 -18.22 -1.62
CA SER A 29 -0.34 -18.19 -1.67
C SER A 29 -0.89 -16.78 -1.89
N THR A 30 -0.11 -15.75 -1.58
CA THR A 30 -0.50 -14.35 -1.76
C THR A 30 0.67 -13.55 -2.29
N ILE A 31 0.43 -12.82 -3.38
CA ILE A 31 1.40 -11.95 -4.03
C ILE A 31 0.83 -10.53 -4.09
N LEU A 32 1.62 -9.56 -3.63
CA LEU A 32 1.42 -8.12 -3.86
C LEU A 32 2.49 -7.65 -4.82
N ALA A 33 2.12 -6.92 -5.87
CA ALA A 33 3.07 -6.40 -6.84
C ALA A 33 2.77 -4.95 -7.21
N ASP A 34 3.82 -4.11 -7.26
CA ASP A 34 3.76 -2.73 -7.74
C ASP A 34 4.81 -2.52 -8.83
N PRO A 35 4.60 -3.05 -10.05
CA PRO A 35 5.59 -2.96 -11.11
C PRO A 35 5.99 -1.52 -11.44
N PRO A 36 7.24 -1.27 -11.81
CA PRO A 36 7.70 0.05 -12.26
C PRO A 36 7.22 0.32 -13.69
N TRP A 37 5.91 0.62 -13.82
CA TRP A 37 5.23 0.79 -15.08
C TRP A 37 5.86 1.88 -15.94
N ARG A 38 6.04 1.57 -17.23
CA ARG A 38 6.50 2.52 -18.23
C ARG A 38 5.31 3.19 -18.91
N PHE A 39 5.22 4.50 -18.78
CA PHE A 39 4.20 5.27 -19.49
C PHE A 39 4.69 5.61 -20.89
N ALA A 40 3.99 5.12 -21.92
CA ALA A 40 4.20 5.56 -23.31
C ALA A 40 3.43 6.87 -23.54
N ASN A 41 4.14 7.98 -23.73
CA ASN A 41 3.51 9.26 -24.04
C ASN A 41 3.39 9.43 -25.55
N ARG A 42 2.17 9.37 -26.10
CA ARG A 42 1.90 9.51 -27.55
C ARG A 42 2.13 10.93 -28.09
N THR A 43 2.26 11.94 -27.24
CA THR A 43 2.30 13.36 -27.65
C THR A 43 3.69 13.98 -27.62
N GLY A 44 4.73 13.26 -27.24
CA GLY A 44 6.11 13.78 -27.16
C GLY A 44 6.34 14.90 -26.14
N LYS A 45 5.28 15.43 -25.52
CA LYS A 45 5.39 16.39 -24.41
C LYS A 45 5.65 15.62 -23.13
N VAL A 46 6.87 15.74 -22.62
CA VAL A 46 7.26 15.19 -21.33
C VAL A 46 6.45 15.90 -20.24
N ALA A 47 5.45 15.23 -19.70
CA ALA A 47 4.78 15.73 -18.50
C ALA A 47 5.82 15.90 -17.37
N PRO A 48 5.63 16.85 -16.43
CA PRO A 48 6.57 17.07 -15.31
C PRO A 48 6.87 15.80 -14.52
N GLU A 49 5.99 14.81 -14.59
CA GLU A 49 6.14 13.48 -13.98
C GLU A 49 7.21 12.63 -14.69
N HIS A 50 7.46 12.80 -15.97
CA HIS A 50 8.50 12.05 -16.71
C HIS A 50 9.92 12.46 -16.29
N ARG A 51 10.16 13.72 -15.88
CA ARG A 51 11.44 14.11 -15.25
C ARG A 51 11.70 13.39 -13.91
N ARG A 52 10.69 12.77 -13.33
CA ARG A 52 10.78 11.99 -12.09
C ARG A 52 11.02 10.51 -12.37
N LEU A 53 10.64 10.01 -13.56
CA LEU A 53 10.92 8.64 -14.01
C LEU A 53 12.40 8.43 -14.31
N ASP A 54 13.18 9.48 -14.56
CA ASP A 54 14.66 9.40 -14.68
C ASP A 54 15.35 8.92 -13.39
N ARG A 55 14.62 8.80 -12.29
CA ARG A 55 15.17 8.34 -10.99
C ARG A 55 15.01 6.83 -10.75
N TYR A 56 14.11 6.17 -11.48
CA TYR A 56 13.83 4.74 -11.32
C TYR A 56 13.90 4.06 -12.68
N SER A 57 14.51 2.89 -12.73
CA SER A 57 14.44 2.04 -13.91
C SER A 57 12.99 1.57 -14.10
N THR A 58 12.37 1.89 -15.24
CA THR A 58 11.05 1.36 -15.59
C THR A 58 11.20 0.09 -16.39
N MET A 59 10.26 -0.84 -16.21
CA MET A 59 10.18 -2.06 -17.02
C MET A 59 9.20 -1.88 -18.19
N THR A 60 9.49 -2.55 -19.30
CA THR A 60 8.53 -2.67 -20.41
C THR A 60 7.39 -3.59 -20.00
N LEU A 61 6.22 -3.44 -20.61
CA LEU A 61 5.08 -4.33 -20.40
C LEU A 61 5.47 -5.80 -20.62
N GLU A 62 6.19 -6.07 -21.71
CA GLU A 62 6.65 -7.42 -22.04
C GLU A 62 7.65 -7.96 -20.99
N GLY A 63 8.53 -7.11 -20.46
CA GLY A 63 9.44 -7.47 -19.37
C GLY A 63 8.67 -7.85 -18.08
N ILE A 64 7.63 -7.09 -17.73
CA ILE A 64 6.78 -7.41 -16.57
C ILE A 64 6.04 -8.74 -16.80
N LYS A 65 5.44 -8.93 -17.98
CA LYS A 65 4.71 -10.17 -18.33
C LYS A 65 5.62 -11.40 -18.36
N ALA A 66 6.87 -11.23 -18.75
CA ALA A 66 7.86 -12.32 -18.85
C ALA A 66 8.36 -12.83 -17.50
N LEU A 67 8.15 -12.11 -16.40
CA LEU A 67 8.54 -12.58 -15.07
C LEU A 67 7.87 -13.93 -14.77
N PRO A 68 8.64 -14.93 -14.31
CA PRO A 68 8.15 -16.31 -14.13
C PRO A 68 7.33 -16.50 -12.86
N VAL A 69 6.37 -15.60 -12.61
CA VAL A 69 5.52 -15.58 -11.40
C VAL A 69 4.72 -16.87 -11.26
N LYS A 70 4.31 -17.48 -12.37
CA LYS A 70 3.62 -18.78 -12.35
C LYS A 70 4.40 -19.86 -11.60
N ASN A 71 5.74 -19.85 -11.69
CA ASN A 71 6.61 -20.90 -11.17
C ASN A 71 6.78 -20.83 -9.65
N ILE A 72 6.60 -19.65 -9.07
CA ILE A 72 6.74 -19.42 -7.63
C ILE A 72 5.40 -19.35 -6.88
N THR A 73 4.30 -19.43 -7.62
CA THR A 73 2.95 -19.28 -7.08
C THR A 73 2.35 -20.65 -6.71
N ALA A 74 1.69 -20.74 -5.57
CA ALA A 74 0.95 -21.92 -5.15
C ALA A 74 -0.15 -22.31 -6.16
N LYS A 75 -0.65 -23.56 -6.06
CA LYS A 75 -1.77 -24.05 -6.90
C LYS A 75 -3.00 -23.16 -6.77
N ASN A 76 -3.30 -22.72 -5.55
CA ASN A 76 -4.38 -21.77 -5.24
C ASN A 76 -3.73 -20.52 -4.66
N ALA A 77 -3.97 -19.36 -5.27
CA ALA A 77 -3.32 -18.13 -4.85
C ALA A 77 -4.14 -16.87 -5.19
N HIS A 78 -3.86 -15.79 -4.47
CA HIS A 78 -4.34 -14.45 -4.73
C HIS A 78 -3.21 -13.54 -5.23
N LEU A 79 -3.52 -12.67 -6.17
CA LEU A 79 -2.64 -11.60 -6.65
C LEU A 79 -3.31 -10.24 -6.43
N TYR A 80 -2.55 -9.31 -5.85
CA TYR A 80 -2.89 -7.92 -5.69
C TYR A 80 -1.90 -7.10 -6.53
N LEU A 81 -2.36 -6.59 -7.67
CA LEU A 81 -1.51 -5.91 -8.65
C LEU A 81 -1.85 -4.42 -8.70
N TRP A 82 -0.93 -3.57 -8.27
CA TRP A 82 -1.06 -2.13 -8.43
C TRP A 82 -0.95 -1.72 -9.89
N VAL A 83 -1.94 -0.96 -10.34
CA VAL A 83 -2.01 -0.50 -11.72
C VAL A 83 -2.46 0.96 -11.77
N PRO A 84 -1.72 1.83 -12.46
CA PRO A 84 -2.20 3.17 -12.77
C PRO A 84 -3.47 3.13 -13.62
N ASN A 85 -4.43 4.02 -13.38
CA ASN A 85 -5.71 4.04 -14.11
C ASN A 85 -5.54 4.03 -15.65
N ALA A 86 -4.53 4.73 -16.16
CA ALA A 86 -4.25 4.80 -17.59
C ALA A 86 -3.71 3.49 -18.21
N LEU A 87 -3.19 2.58 -17.38
CA LEU A 87 -2.58 1.30 -17.78
C LEU A 87 -3.44 0.10 -17.35
N LEU A 88 -4.74 0.32 -17.10
CA LEU A 88 -5.65 -0.76 -16.73
C LEU A 88 -5.65 -1.94 -17.72
N PRO A 89 -5.67 -1.75 -19.06
CA PRO A 89 -5.55 -2.85 -20.00
C PRO A 89 -4.25 -3.64 -19.84
N ASP A 90 -3.12 -2.94 -19.69
CA ASP A 90 -1.80 -3.55 -19.48
C ASP A 90 -1.76 -4.38 -18.18
N GLY A 91 -2.40 -3.87 -17.12
CA GLY A 91 -2.54 -4.60 -15.86
C GLY A 91 -3.35 -5.88 -16.01
N MET A 92 -4.40 -5.88 -16.81
CA MET A 92 -5.19 -7.09 -17.13
C MET A 92 -4.35 -8.12 -17.89
N ASP A 93 -3.51 -7.66 -18.83
CA ASP A 93 -2.60 -8.52 -19.58
C ASP A 93 -1.54 -9.16 -18.67
N VAL A 94 -0.95 -8.40 -17.75
CA VAL A 94 0.00 -8.92 -16.75
C VAL A 94 -0.66 -9.98 -15.87
N LEU A 95 -1.88 -9.70 -15.38
CA LEU A 95 -2.66 -10.65 -14.57
C LEU A 95 -2.81 -11.99 -15.29
N ALA A 96 -3.26 -11.95 -16.55
CA ALA A 96 -3.42 -13.13 -17.40
C ALA A 96 -2.08 -13.83 -17.68
N ALA A 97 -1.03 -13.07 -18.00
CA ALA A 97 0.32 -13.59 -18.26
C ALA A 97 0.89 -14.36 -17.05
N TRP A 98 0.63 -13.86 -15.83
CA TRP A 98 1.05 -14.52 -14.60
C TRP A 98 0.13 -15.67 -14.15
N GLY A 99 -0.94 -15.96 -14.93
CA GLY A 99 -1.83 -17.09 -14.71
C GLY A 99 -2.93 -16.85 -13.70
N PHE A 100 -3.29 -15.60 -13.47
CA PHE A 100 -4.41 -15.24 -12.61
C PHE A 100 -5.62 -14.79 -13.42
N ARG A 101 -6.80 -15.11 -12.94
CA ARG A 101 -8.07 -14.64 -13.46
C ARG A 101 -8.48 -13.39 -12.66
N TYR A 102 -8.77 -12.29 -13.35
CA TYR A 102 -9.35 -11.10 -12.72
C TYR A 102 -10.71 -11.43 -12.07
N VAL A 103 -10.91 -10.93 -10.86
CA VAL A 103 -12.16 -11.13 -10.10
C VAL A 103 -12.75 -9.81 -9.63
N SER A 104 -11.92 -8.91 -9.14
CA SER A 104 -12.34 -7.63 -8.56
C SER A 104 -11.17 -6.64 -8.56
N ASN A 105 -11.40 -5.46 -8.05
CA ASN A 105 -10.35 -4.50 -7.76
C ASN A 105 -10.58 -3.84 -6.39
N ILE A 106 -9.53 -3.23 -5.87
CA ILE A 106 -9.57 -2.34 -4.73
C ILE A 106 -9.18 -0.95 -5.22
N VAL A 107 -9.92 0.07 -4.84
CA VAL A 107 -9.65 1.45 -5.21
C VAL A 107 -8.98 2.16 -4.03
N TRP A 108 -7.80 2.72 -4.24
CA TRP A 108 -7.24 3.67 -3.29
C TRP A 108 -7.72 5.08 -3.64
N ALA A 109 -8.61 5.65 -2.82
CA ALA A 109 -9.08 7.03 -2.92
C ALA A 109 -8.15 7.93 -2.09
N LYS A 110 -7.38 8.76 -2.79
CA LYS A 110 -6.39 9.68 -2.17
C LYS A 110 -7.09 10.91 -1.60
N ARG A 111 -6.95 11.12 -0.30
CA ARG A 111 -7.57 12.22 0.43
C ARG A 111 -6.56 13.30 0.80
N ARG A 112 -7.03 14.54 0.87
CA ARG A 112 -6.31 15.67 1.46
C ARG A 112 -6.45 15.65 2.98
N ILE A 113 -5.75 16.58 3.66
CA ILE A 113 -5.81 16.72 5.12
C ILE A 113 -7.21 17.13 5.62
N ASP A 114 -7.98 17.80 4.77
CA ASP A 114 -9.36 18.23 5.04
C ASP A 114 -10.41 17.15 4.70
N GLY A 115 -9.96 15.95 4.32
CA GLY A 115 -10.82 14.83 3.93
C GLY A 115 -11.34 14.88 2.49
N GLY A 116 -11.16 16.01 1.79
CA GLY A 116 -11.54 16.14 0.38
C GLY A 116 -10.65 15.29 -0.55
N PRO A 117 -11.07 15.06 -1.81
CA PRO A 117 -10.26 14.34 -2.79
C PRO A 117 -8.95 15.09 -3.08
N ASP A 118 -7.83 14.36 -3.26
CA ASP A 118 -6.53 14.95 -3.58
C ASP A 118 -6.46 15.36 -5.06
N GLY A 119 -7.06 16.50 -5.39
CA GLY A 119 -7.11 17.02 -6.76
C GLY A 119 -5.79 17.60 -7.31
N ARG A 120 -4.64 17.32 -6.68
CA ARG A 120 -3.31 17.77 -7.13
C ARG A 120 -2.67 16.87 -8.18
N GLY A 121 -3.30 15.73 -8.49
CA GLY A 121 -2.87 14.86 -9.56
C GLY A 121 -3.00 15.54 -10.93
N VAL A 122 -2.16 15.14 -11.90
CA VAL A 122 -2.28 15.55 -13.30
C VAL A 122 -3.04 14.52 -14.10
N GLY A 123 -3.74 14.95 -15.12
CA GLY A 123 -4.45 14.09 -16.06
C GLY A 123 -4.98 14.93 -17.22
N PHE A 124 -5.02 14.35 -18.43
CA PHE A 124 -5.47 15.07 -19.62
C PHE A 124 -6.99 15.32 -19.63
N TYR A 125 -7.77 14.38 -19.13
CA TYR A 125 -9.22 14.47 -19.06
C TYR A 125 -9.70 14.70 -17.63
N PHE A 126 -9.23 13.86 -16.69
CA PHE A 126 -9.58 13.97 -15.29
C PHE A 126 -8.32 13.96 -14.43
N ARG A 127 -8.33 14.69 -13.32
CA ARG A 127 -7.26 14.61 -12.33
C ARG A 127 -7.40 13.30 -11.56
N ASN A 128 -6.38 12.45 -11.65
CA ASN A 128 -6.40 11.15 -10.99
C ASN A 128 -6.27 11.31 -9.47
N VAL A 129 -7.33 11.03 -8.77
CA VAL A 129 -7.39 11.00 -7.30
C VAL A 129 -7.45 9.57 -6.76
N THR A 130 -7.43 8.59 -7.65
CA THR A 130 -7.47 7.17 -7.32
C THR A 130 -6.29 6.41 -7.95
N GLU A 131 -5.95 5.27 -7.35
CA GLU A 131 -5.16 4.20 -7.98
C GLU A 131 -5.86 2.86 -7.74
N LEU A 132 -5.56 1.87 -8.58
CA LEU A 132 -6.21 0.58 -8.55
C LEU A 132 -5.25 -0.52 -8.10
N ILE A 133 -5.78 -1.45 -7.29
CA ILE A 133 -5.20 -2.78 -7.11
C ILE A 133 -6.12 -3.76 -7.82
N LEU A 134 -5.66 -4.42 -8.87
CA LEU A 134 -6.39 -5.52 -9.48
C LEU A 134 -6.27 -6.75 -8.59
N PHE A 135 -7.41 -7.37 -8.30
CA PHE A 135 -7.47 -8.61 -7.54
C PHE A 135 -7.66 -9.80 -8.47
N GLY A 136 -6.66 -10.67 -8.50
CA GLY A 136 -6.63 -11.88 -9.30
C GLY A 136 -6.64 -13.14 -8.45
N VAL A 137 -7.27 -14.20 -8.97
CA VAL A 137 -7.33 -15.52 -8.34
C VAL A 137 -6.77 -16.57 -9.28
N LYS A 138 -5.88 -17.41 -8.75
CA LYS A 138 -5.40 -18.64 -9.37
C LYS A 138 -6.02 -19.82 -8.63
N GLY A 139 -6.53 -20.80 -9.37
CA GLY A 139 -7.24 -21.95 -8.78
C GLY A 139 -8.60 -21.58 -8.19
N SER A 140 -8.94 -22.13 -7.03
CA SER A 140 -10.26 -22.03 -6.39
C SER A 140 -10.25 -21.34 -5.03
N MET A 141 -9.17 -20.59 -4.70
CA MET A 141 -9.06 -19.91 -3.42
C MET A 141 -10.15 -18.86 -3.26
N ARG A 142 -10.82 -18.87 -2.11
CA ARG A 142 -11.72 -17.80 -1.66
C ARG A 142 -11.00 -16.91 -0.64
N THR A 143 -11.45 -15.67 -0.49
CA THR A 143 -11.02 -14.82 0.61
C THR A 143 -11.32 -15.48 1.96
N LEU A 144 -10.43 -15.27 2.93
CA LEU A 144 -10.62 -15.74 4.30
C LEU A 144 -11.89 -15.14 4.91
N ALA A 145 -12.49 -15.85 5.88
CA ALA A 145 -13.76 -15.45 6.47
C ALA A 145 -13.75 -14.01 7.05
N PRO A 146 -12.70 -13.54 7.76
CA PRO A 146 -12.64 -12.17 8.25
C PRO A 146 -12.67 -11.11 7.13
N GLY A 147 -12.09 -11.41 5.96
CA GLY A 147 -12.02 -10.48 4.83
C GLY A 147 -13.24 -10.50 3.91
N ARG A 148 -14.22 -11.40 4.12
CA ARG A 148 -15.39 -11.50 3.22
C ARG A 148 -16.34 -10.31 3.28
N SER A 149 -16.34 -9.57 4.36
CA SER A 149 -17.11 -8.32 4.54
C SER A 149 -16.30 -7.08 4.18
N GLN A 150 -15.05 -7.24 3.75
CA GLN A 150 -14.16 -6.12 3.45
C GLN A 150 -14.65 -5.37 2.21
N VAL A 151 -14.78 -4.05 2.34
CA VAL A 151 -15.08 -3.20 1.19
C VAL A 151 -13.84 -3.08 0.28
N ASN A 152 -14.07 -2.91 -1.01
CA ASN A 152 -13.01 -2.80 -2.00
C ASN A 152 -12.49 -1.36 -2.16
N MET A 153 -12.33 -0.63 -1.07
CA MET A 153 -11.86 0.74 -1.08
C MET A 153 -10.94 1.02 0.12
N ILE A 154 -9.84 1.70 -0.14
CA ILE A 154 -8.93 2.26 0.85
C ILE A 154 -8.99 3.78 0.72
N GLU A 155 -9.32 4.48 1.78
CA GLU A 155 -9.33 5.94 1.83
C GLU A 155 -8.27 6.44 2.77
N THR A 156 -7.19 7.01 2.22
CA THR A 156 -6.11 7.55 3.02
C THR A 156 -5.51 8.80 2.38
N ARG A 157 -4.76 9.54 3.18
CA ARG A 157 -3.94 10.64 2.65
C ARG A 157 -2.82 10.09 1.78
N LYS A 158 -2.55 10.81 0.69
CA LYS A 158 -1.36 10.57 -0.10
C LYS A 158 -0.13 10.73 0.80
N ARG A 159 0.76 9.74 0.75
CA ARG A 159 2.03 9.72 1.45
C ARG A 159 3.14 10.25 0.54
N GLU A 160 4.38 9.96 0.85
CA GLU A 160 5.53 10.31 0.03
C GLU A 160 5.41 9.79 -1.41
N HIS A 161 6.25 10.29 -2.31
CA HIS A 161 6.23 9.87 -3.71
C HIS A 161 6.26 8.35 -3.87
N SER A 162 5.32 7.85 -4.65
CA SER A 162 5.17 6.43 -5.01
C SER A 162 4.91 5.46 -3.84
N ARG A 163 4.77 5.93 -2.60
CA ARG A 163 4.46 5.08 -1.46
C ARG A 163 2.98 4.74 -1.45
N LYS A 164 2.70 3.46 -1.44
CA LYS A 164 1.34 2.92 -1.33
C LYS A 164 0.85 2.98 0.14
N PRO A 165 -0.46 2.93 0.37
CA PRO A 165 -1.01 2.95 1.73
C PRO A 165 -0.67 1.67 2.49
N ASP A 166 -0.25 1.78 3.76
CA ASP A 166 0.08 0.61 4.58
C ASP A 166 -1.15 -0.21 4.93
N GLU A 167 -2.31 0.40 4.91
CA GLU A 167 -3.61 -0.23 5.12
C GLU A 167 -3.89 -1.37 4.11
N GLN A 168 -3.19 -1.39 2.98
CA GLN A 168 -3.27 -2.48 2.01
C GLN A 168 -2.87 -3.82 2.64
N TYR A 169 -1.84 -3.84 3.48
CA TYR A 169 -1.35 -5.10 4.05
C TYR A 169 -2.36 -5.72 5.01
N GLU A 170 -3.00 -4.90 5.84
CA GLU A 170 -4.05 -5.34 6.76
C GLU A 170 -5.22 -5.96 6.00
N LEU A 171 -5.65 -5.28 4.93
CA LEU A 171 -6.70 -5.75 4.06
C LEU A 171 -6.30 -7.08 3.39
N ILE A 172 -5.08 -7.17 2.88
CA ILE A 172 -4.57 -8.37 2.21
C ILE A 172 -4.47 -9.54 3.20
N GLU A 173 -3.87 -9.32 4.36
CA GLU A 173 -3.68 -10.35 5.39
C GLU A 173 -5.01 -10.85 5.97
N ALA A 174 -6.03 -9.97 6.06
CA ALA A 174 -7.38 -10.37 6.46
C ALA A 174 -8.10 -11.20 5.38
N CYS A 175 -7.79 -10.97 4.10
CA CYS A 175 -8.46 -11.61 2.97
C CYS A 175 -7.75 -12.86 2.44
N SER A 176 -6.45 -13.00 2.67
CA SER A 176 -5.61 -13.96 1.96
C SER A 176 -4.59 -14.63 2.88
N PRO A 177 -4.32 -15.95 2.72
CA PRO A 177 -3.35 -16.63 3.55
C PRO A 177 -1.91 -16.43 3.06
N GLY A 178 -0.94 -16.53 3.97
CA GLY A 178 0.48 -16.69 3.60
C GLY A 178 0.80 -18.08 3.03
N PRO A 179 2.02 -18.30 2.56
CA PRO A 179 3.13 -17.34 2.56
C PRO A 179 2.92 -16.17 1.59
N TYR A 180 3.43 -14.99 2.01
CA TYR A 180 3.28 -13.73 1.30
C TYR A 180 4.55 -13.35 0.55
N LEU A 181 4.39 -12.82 -0.67
CA LEU A 181 5.45 -12.20 -1.45
C LEU A 181 5.05 -10.77 -1.83
N GLU A 182 5.94 -9.81 -1.59
CA GLU A 182 5.84 -8.48 -2.17
C GLU A 182 6.89 -8.32 -3.26
N MET A 183 6.43 -8.16 -4.50
CA MET A 183 7.28 -7.91 -5.67
C MET A 183 7.45 -6.42 -5.90
N PHE A 184 8.66 -6.01 -6.27
CA PHE A 184 9.06 -4.61 -6.44
C PHE A 184 8.98 -3.83 -5.11
N ALA A 185 9.23 -4.55 -4.02
CA ALA A 185 9.21 -4.02 -2.67
C ALA A 185 10.31 -2.98 -2.47
N ARG A 186 10.00 -1.96 -1.67
CA ARG A 186 10.97 -0.92 -1.28
C ARG A 186 11.48 -1.08 0.13
N HIS A 187 10.71 -1.74 0.98
CA HIS A 187 11.02 -1.89 2.39
C HIS A 187 10.67 -3.30 2.86
N PRO A 188 11.53 -3.93 3.65
CA PRO A 188 11.22 -5.22 4.25
C PRO A 188 10.05 -5.08 5.23
N ARG A 189 9.21 -6.13 5.31
CA ARG A 189 8.07 -6.22 6.22
C ARG A 189 8.07 -7.58 6.91
N PRO A 190 7.78 -7.64 8.23
CA PRO A 190 7.60 -8.91 8.93
C PRO A 190 6.57 -9.81 8.25
N ASN A 191 6.85 -11.11 8.18
CA ASN A 191 6.01 -12.14 7.55
C ASN A 191 5.87 -12.06 6.02
N TRP A 192 6.52 -11.12 5.36
CA TRP A 192 6.56 -10.99 3.91
C TRP A 192 7.95 -11.29 3.36
N THR A 193 8.00 -12.16 2.37
CA THR A 193 9.19 -12.24 1.51
C THR A 193 9.15 -11.05 0.57
N VAL A 194 10.27 -10.36 0.39
CA VAL A 194 10.37 -9.18 -0.48
C VAL A 194 11.28 -9.47 -1.66
N TRP A 195 10.96 -8.90 -2.81
CA TRP A 195 11.77 -8.94 -4.01
C TRP A 195 11.68 -7.59 -4.73
N GLY A 196 12.82 -6.99 -5.03
CA GLY A 196 12.94 -5.70 -5.70
C GLY A 196 14.34 -5.09 -5.50
N ASP A 197 14.71 -4.20 -6.40
CA ASP A 197 16.06 -3.59 -6.42
C ASP A 197 16.30 -2.63 -5.25
N GLU A 198 15.25 -2.16 -4.61
CA GLU A 198 15.31 -1.21 -3.47
C GLU A 198 15.05 -1.89 -2.11
N SER A 199 14.92 -3.21 -2.07
CA SER A 199 14.60 -3.99 -0.86
C SER A 199 15.78 -4.20 0.09
N HIS A 200 16.75 -3.28 0.13
CA HIS A 200 17.89 -3.36 1.05
C HIS A 200 17.47 -3.04 2.48
N GLU A 201 17.97 -3.84 3.43
CA GLU A 201 17.65 -3.74 4.87
C GLU A 201 17.95 -2.35 5.48
N ASP A 202 18.85 -1.59 4.87
CA ASP A 202 19.30 -0.28 5.37
C ASP A 202 18.48 0.92 4.86
N ILE A 203 17.50 0.71 4.00
CA ILE A 203 16.70 1.82 3.46
C ILE A 203 15.55 2.12 4.41
N THR A 204 15.77 3.03 5.33
CA THR A 204 14.68 3.66 6.09
C THR A 204 13.90 4.62 5.20
N PRO A 205 12.56 4.61 5.26
CA PRO A 205 11.74 5.55 4.51
C PRO A 205 12.15 6.99 4.80
N ARG A 206 12.52 7.76 3.77
CA ARG A 206 12.80 9.20 3.91
C ARG A 206 11.48 9.93 4.07
N GLY A 207 11.34 10.68 5.16
CA GLY A 207 10.18 11.52 5.44
C GLY A 207 9.62 11.29 6.84
N LYS A 208 8.57 12.03 7.21
CA LYS A 208 7.88 11.83 8.48
C LYS A 208 7.28 10.43 8.46
N THR A 209 7.90 9.50 9.18
CA THR A 209 7.35 8.17 9.41
C THR A 209 5.97 8.34 10.00
N HIS A 210 4.95 7.76 9.34
CA HIS A 210 3.66 7.62 9.96
C HIS A 210 3.86 6.73 11.20
N LYS A 211 3.24 7.06 12.33
CA LYS A 211 3.42 6.32 13.59
C LYS A 211 3.15 4.80 13.52
N GLY A 212 2.51 4.32 12.45
CA GLY A 212 2.33 2.89 12.17
C GLY A 212 3.59 2.12 11.72
N TYR A 213 4.73 2.79 11.46
CA TYR A 213 5.98 2.14 11.07
C TYR A 213 6.90 1.75 12.23
N ALA A 214 6.71 2.33 13.38
CA ALA A 214 7.45 1.93 14.57
C ALA A 214 6.80 0.66 15.13
N GLY A 215 7.14 -0.52 14.61
CA GLY A 215 6.92 -1.87 15.17
C GLY A 215 6.01 -2.10 16.41
N GLY A 216 5.10 -1.17 16.66
CA GLY A 216 4.11 -1.28 17.73
C GLY A 216 2.95 -2.14 17.24
N ALA A 217 2.57 -3.12 18.05
CA ALA A 217 1.38 -3.91 17.83
C ALA A 217 0.22 -3.00 17.44
N MET A 218 -0.41 -3.32 16.30
CA MET A 218 -1.57 -2.57 15.84
C MET A 218 -2.70 -2.70 16.85
N LEU A 219 -3.30 -1.55 17.17
CA LEU A 219 -4.54 -1.57 17.93
C LEU A 219 -5.64 -2.19 17.06
N PRO A 220 -6.41 -3.15 17.57
CA PRO A 220 -7.50 -3.73 16.80
C PRO A 220 -8.51 -2.64 16.44
N THR A 221 -8.69 -2.40 15.14
CA THR A 221 -9.75 -1.55 14.60
C THR A 221 -11.04 -2.36 14.58
N LEU A 222 -11.81 -2.30 15.65
CA LEU A 222 -13.17 -2.85 15.65
C LEU A 222 -14.14 -1.82 15.06
N PRO A 223 -15.22 -2.27 14.40
CA PRO A 223 -16.27 -1.36 13.92
C PRO A 223 -16.75 -0.42 15.03
N PRO A 224 -17.01 0.85 14.74
CA PRO A 224 -17.27 1.87 15.76
C PRO A 224 -18.46 1.59 16.69
N ASN A 225 -19.33 0.64 16.34
CA ASN A 225 -20.55 0.30 17.09
C ASN A 225 -20.59 -1.12 17.66
N GLU A 226 -19.51 -1.92 17.52
CA GLU A 226 -19.50 -3.25 18.13
C GLU A 226 -19.20 -3.21 19.63
N HIS A 227 -19.87 -4.11 20.36
CA HIS A 227 -19.60 -4.33 21.77
C HIS A 227 -18.26 -5.06 21.90
N ILE A 228 -17.27 -4.40 22.48
CA ILE A 228 -15.95 -5.02 22.72
C ILE A 228 -16.09 -6.02 23.88
N ALA A 229 -15.76 -7.28 23.64
CA ALA A 229 -15.73 -8.28 24.71
C ALA A 229 -14.78 -7.83 25.84
N ALA A 230 -15.17 -8.06 27.08
CA ALA A 230 -14.44 -7.56 28.26
C ALA A 230 -12.94 -7.84 28.28
N PRO A 231 -12.42 -9.03 27.88
CA PRO A 231 -10.97 -9.28 27.82
C PRO A 231 -10.25 -8.41 26.80
N ILE A 232 -10.89 -8.14 25.67
CA ILE A 232 -10.33 -7.29 24.58
C ILE A 232 -10.35 -5.82 25.03
N ALA A 233 -11.43 -5.39 25.68
CA ALA A 233 -11.55 -4.03 26.22
C ALA A 233 -10.48 -3.75 27.29
N ASP A 234 -10.19 -4.70 28.16
CA ASP A 234 -9.15 -4.59 29.18
C ASP A 234 -7.76 -4.49 28.56
N ALA A 235 -7.41 -5.37 27.63
CA ALA A 235 -6.13 -5.32 26.90
C ALA A 235 -5.96 -4.01 26.14
N LEU A 236 -7.01 -3.58 25.41
CA LEU A 236 -7.00 -2.34 24.66
C LEU A 236 -6.87 -1.11 25.55
N SER A 237 -7.55 -1.08 26.67
CA SER A 237 -7.49 0.03 27.64
C SER A 237 -6.08 0.22 28.21
N LYS A 238 -5.39 -0.88 28.53
CA LYS A 238 -3.99 -0.88 28.99
C LYS A 238 -3.03 -0.34 27.92
N GLU A 239 -3.20 -0.78 26.68
CA GLU A 239 -2.38 -0.32 25.57
C GLU A 239 -2.61 1.18 25.28
N LEU A 240 -3.87 1.63 25.26
CA LEU A 240 -4.21 3.04 25.10
C LEU A 240 -3.63 3.90 26.22
N LYS A 241 -3.66 3.41 27.47
CA LYS A 241 -3.03 4.06 28.62
C LYS A 241 -1.54 4.24 28.39
N ALA A 242 -0.82 3.17 28.03
CA ALA A 242 0.62 3.22 27.80
C ALA A 242 0.98 4.25 26.72
N ARG A 243 0.22 4.31 25.62
CA ARG A 243 0.44 5.31 24.56
C ARG A 243 0.09 6.73 24.99
N TYR A 244 -0.95 6.89 25.80
CA TYR A 244 -1.33 8.20 26.31
C TYR A 244 -0.27 8.73 27.30
N GLU A 245 0.23 7.89 28.21
CA GLU A 245 1.28 8.24 29.16
C GLU A 245 2.63 8.50 28.49
N SER A 246 2.93 7.82 27.37
CA SER A 246 4.12 8.09 26.53
C SER A 246 4.00 9.35 25.67
N GLY A 247 2.90 10.12 25.78
CA GLY A 247 2.75 11.43 25.16
C GLY A 247 1.70 11.54 24.05
N SER A 248 1.06 10.45 23.64
CA SER A 248 -0.03 10.52 22.65
C SER A 248 -1.20 11.35 23.17
N SER A 249 -1.81 12.15 22.30
CA SER A 249 -3.05 12.87 22.63
C SER A 249 -4.28 11.97 22.40
N VAL A 250 -5.41 12.29 23.03
CA VAL A 250 -6.69 11.57 22.77
C VAL A 250 -7.04 11.60 21.27
N ARG A 251 -6.71 12.68 20.56
CA ARG A 251 -7.01 12.81 19.13
C ARG A 251 -6.13 11.87 18.29
N GLU A 252 -4.87 11.72 18.65
CA GLU A 252 -3.98 10.77 17.99
C GLU A 252 -4.42 9.31 18.27
N LEU A 253 -4.96 9.02 19.44
CA LEU A 253 -5.52 7.71 19.75
C LEU A 253 -6.81 7.44 18.95
N VAL A 254 -7.66 8.45 18.76
CA VAL A 254 -8.83 8.37 17.86
C VAL A 254 -8.40 8.08 16.43
N ASP A 255 -7.40 8.83 15.93
CA ASP A 255 -6.89 8.65 14.58
C ASP A 255 -6.23 7.27 14.38
N ALA A 256 -5.62 6.73 15.44
CA ALA A 256 -4.96 5.42 15.40
C ALA A 256 -5.93 4.24 15.51
N THR A 257 -7.10 4.42 16.15
CA THR A 257 -8.03 3.32 16.42
C THR A 257 -9.32 3.39 15.61
N GLY A 258 -9.64 4.55 15.03
CA GLY A 258 -10.93 4.80 14.41
C GLY A 258 -12.11 4.93 15.40
N TYR A 259 -11.85 4.86 16.72
CA TYR A 259 -12.91 5.01 17.74
C TYR A 259 -13.30 6.47 17.95
N SER A 260 -14.51 6.67 18.45
CA SER A 260 -14.95 8.00 18.86
C SER A 260 -14.14 8.53 20.06
N ILE A 261 -14.02 9.84 20.17
CA ILE A 261 -13.36 10.50 21.33
C ILE A 261 -13.96 10.00 22.65
N GLN A 262 -15.29 9.80 22.71
CA GLN A 262 -15.97 9.34 23.90
C GLN A 262 -15.54 7.91 24.26
N ARG A 263 -15.41 7.02 23.28
CA ARG A 263 -14.98 5.64 23.49
C ARG A 263 -13.53 5.55 23.95
N ILE A 264 -12.62 6.33 23.35
CA ILE A 264 -11.23 6.41 23.79
C ILE A 264 -11.15 6.90 25.23
N ARG A 265 -11.92 7.91 25.62
CA ARG A 265 -11.95 8.39 27.01
C ARG A 265 -12.45 7.33 27.96
N SER A 266 -13.54 6.64 27.64
CA SER A 266 -14.08 5.56 28.47
C SER A 266 -13.08 4.43 28.66
N LEU A 267 -12.32 4.05 27.61
CA LEU A 267 -11.26 3.04 27.73
C LEU A 267 -10.08 3.52 28.57
N LEU A 268 -9.68 4.77 28.47
CA LEU A 268 -8.63 5.36 29.30
C LEU A 268 -9.07 5.47 30.79
N GLU A 269 -10.32 5.81 31.02
CA GLU A 269 -10.93 5.82 32.37
C GLU A 269 -10.97 4.41 32.95
N MET A 270 -11.37 3.41 32.17
CA MET A 270 -11.36 1.99 32.59
C MET A 270 -9.95 1.52 32.97
N ALA A 271 -8.91 2.02 32.35
CA ALA A 271 -7.52 1.75 32.70
C ALA A 271 -6.99 2.64 33.88
N ASN A 272 -7.83 3.42 34.54
CA ASN A 272 -7.43 4.38 35.57
C ASN A 272 -6.30 5.33 35.06
N THR A 273 -6.45 5.91 33.88
CA THR A 273 -5.46 6.82 33.30
C THR A 273 -5.67 8.24 33.84
N SER A 274 -4.61 8.87 34.36
CA SER A 274 -4.66 10.27 34.75
C SER A 274 -4.70 11.15 33.51
N MET A 275 -5.80 11.84 33.28
CA MET A 275 -5.99 12.70 32.11
C MET A 275 -5.24 14.01 32.26
N ARG A 276 -4.45 14.39 31.25
CA ARG A 276 -3.77 15.68 31.19
C ARG A 276 -4.79 16.83 31.18
N PRO A 277 -4.53 17.94 31.89
CA PRO A 277 -5.42 19.10 31.88
C PRO A 277 -5.57 19.64 30.43
N ARG A 278 -6.76 20.12 30.10
CA ARG A 278 -7.03 20.75 28.79
C ARG A 278 -6.12 21.95 28.63
N GLY A 279 -5.20 21.91 27.66
CA GLY A 279 -4.39 23.07 27.31
C GLY A 279 -5.29 24.25 26.93
N ARG A 280 -5.13 25.40 27.60
CA ARG A 280 -5.72 26.67 27.16
C ARG A 280 -5.17 26.98 25.76
N LYS A 281 -6.02 27.17 24.76
CA LYS A 281 -5.59 27.83 23.52
C LYS A 281 -5.12 29.21 23.92
N SER A 282 -3.82 29.50 23.74
CA SER A 282 -3.35 30.88 23.69
C SER A 282 -4.10 31.57 22.53
N ARG A 283 -4.74 32.68 22.84
CA ARG A 283 -5.36 33.58 21.86
C ARG A 283 -4.32 34.20 20.95
#